data_57499506ef8beb366c6fe8833645bd0f
#
_entry.id   57499506ef8beb366c6fe8833645bd0f
#
_cell.length_a   1.000
_cell.length_b   1.000
_cell.length_c   1.000
_cell.angle_alpha   90.00
_cell.angle_beta   90.00
_cell.angle_gamma   90.00
#
_symmetry.space_group_name_H-M   'P 1'
#
loop_
_entity.id
_entity.type
_entity.pdbx_description
1 polymer ?
#
loop_
_entity_poly.entity_id
_entity_poly.type
_entity_poly.pdbx_seq_one_letter_code
_entity_poly.pdbx_strand_id
1 'polypeptide(L)'
;MSIDSTRLSVDEILRLATPRSRQYFPPTDEQRAVIEAPLEPLLVVAGAGAGKTTTMSQRVLYMVAHHGIEPERILGLTFTRKAAGELGLKMRQDLGVLASNLGRSFQGDPTALTYNSFAARILGEYGATIGVDPDSRLIGQAQQVQILTEIVQNWRGEYPEEDGRYKPTSSIVAAVLALSGHIAEQNMTLDQGTKALCAFSEELEEIAQSAGKDPTGSLKSMITVNANRILLLDMARVFEDYKRTHGLIDFSDQLLLATRIVTENAAVVRQVRSDYQAVLLDEFQDTSVIQMTFLSTLFADHPTTAVGDPSQAIYGWRGASASALSNFLTAFSSRREAKQLTLSTAWRNDHAILQAANAVALPLRGLPRIGQENGSGSSSIKVPQVKPPVLGPRPQAGEGKVSASYPLTYQEELERVVEFIRQHRIQDEKGKWNTCAVLCRRRADFPAIERALKDADIPVQVVGLGGLLDQPSVSDVRAALELASDPTNAPALMRLVTAMDIGASDLLVLNQYAKYRARQGTQAEQEHPDVFLMDAIDQLPPVGWHAPSGGPSFTAVAHERLSLLARRLEIIRQGTGRPLDEQIERAMSILGLREAIMSDPLGDGGMEMLDAFVDIAADYEAQVAGAD
;
A
#
# COMPACT_ATOMS: atom_id res chain seq x y z
N MET A 1 15.93 -34.82 -36.26
CA MET A 1 14.68 -35.47 -35.83
C MET A 1 13.76 -34.36 -35.31
N SER A 2 12.75 -33.94 -36.06
CA SER A 2 11.76 -32.97 -35.54
C SER A 2 10.88 -33.72 -34.56
N ILE A 3 11.03 -33.45 -33.29
CA ILE A 3 10.11 -33.92 -32.26
C ILE A 3 8.78 -33.20 -32.53
N ASP A 4 7.75 -33.98 -32.84
CA ASP A 4 6.38 -33.46 -33.03
C ASP A 4 5.91 -32.90 -31.67
N SER A 5 5.95 -31.56 -31.53
CA SER A 5 5.74 -30.85 -30.25
C SER A 5 4.32 -31.00 -29.69
N THR A 6 3.38 -31.46 -30.48
CA THR A 6 1.97 -31.62 -30.09
C THR A 6 1.71 -32.86 -29.21
N ARG A 7 2.76 -33.63 -28.86
CA ARG A 7 2.61 -34.88 -28.09
C ARG A 7 3.50 -34.98 -26.86
N LEU A 8 4.21 -33.90 -26.45
CA LEU A 8 5.02 -33.94 -25.24
C LEU A 8 4.13 -34.01 -24.00
N SER A 9 4.44 -34.93 -23.10
CA SER A 9 3.80 -35.01 -21.77
C SER A 9 4.27 -33.87 -20.86
N VAL A 10 3.53 -33.59 -19.79
CA VAL A 10 3.93 -32.60 -18.79
C VAL A 10 5.32 -32.89 -18.23
N ASP A 11 5.62 -34.15 -17.89
CA ASP A 11 6.92 -34.50 -17.33
C ASP A 11 8.08 -34.28 -18.30
N GLU A 12 7.89 -34.56 -19.59
CA GLU A 12 8.89 -34.26 -20.62
C GLU A 12 9.12 -32.78 -20.77
N ILE A 13 8.05 -31.97 -20.85
CA ILE A 13 8.14 -30.53 -20.95
C ILE A 13 8.87 -29.94 -19.75
N LEU A 14 8.49 -30.33 -18.54
CA LEU A 14 9.07 -29.80 -17.32
C LEU A 14 10.53 -30.25 -17.10
N ARG A 15 10.89 -31.46 -17.51
CA ARG A 15 12.30 -31.88 -17.53
C ARG A 15 13.13 -31.05 -18.51
N LEU A 16 12.60 -30.80 -19.69
CA LEU A 16 13.26 -29.96 -20.70
C LEU A 16 13.37 -28.50 -20.26
N ALA A 17 12.39 -27.98 -19.47
CA ALA A 17 12.43 -26.64 -18.92
C ALA A 17 13.28 -26.52 -17.64
N THR A 18 13.76 -27.63 -17.08
CA THR A 18 14.61 -27.62 -15.87
C THR A 18 16.07 -27.43 -16.27
N PRO A 19 16.77 -26.39 -15.74
CA PRO A 19 18.21 -26.21 -15.98
C PRO A 19 19.03 -27.44 -15.51
N ARG A 20 20.06 -27.80 -16.24
CA ARG A 20 20.95 -28.93 -15.91
C ARG A 20 21.61 -28.84 -14.53
N SER A 21 21.71 -27.65 -13.98
CA SER A 21 22.24 -27.37 -12.63
C SER A 21 21.23 -27.61 -11.50
N ARG A 22 19.96 -27.91 -11.82
CA ARG A 22 18.90 -28.15 -10.84
C ARG A 22 18.33 -29.56 -10.98
N GLN A 23 17.94 -30.13 -9.85
CA GLN A 23 17.23 -31.39 -9.83
C GLN A 23 15.78 -31.17 -10.29
N TYR A 24 15.31 -32.08 -11.17
CA TYR A 24 13.90 -32.13 -11.54
C TYR A 24 13.05 -32.74 -10.43
N PHE A 25 11.96 -32.09 -10.10
CA PHE A 25 10.92 -32.63 -9.22
C PHE A 25 9.61 -32.72 -10.00
N PRO A 26 8.96 -33.89 -10.07
CA PRO A 26 7.69 -34.02 -10.74
C PRO A 26 6.62 -33.20 -10.03
N PRO A 27 5.65 -32.63 -10.76
CA PRO A 27 4.52 -31.95 -10.15
C PRO A 27 3.66 -32.95 -9.35
N THR A 28 3.03 -32.46 -8.28
CA THR A 28 1.99 -33.25 -7.57
C THR A 28 0.81 -33.49 -8.49
N ASP A 29 -0.07 -34.46 -8.13
CA ASP A 29 -1.28 -34.73 -8.91
C ASP A 29 -2.18 -33.49 -9.03
N GLU A 30 -2.29 -32.67 -7.95
CA GLU A 30 -3.01 -31.40 -7.96
C GLU A 30 -2.37 -30.40 -8.93
N GLN A 31 -1.05 -30.23 -8.90
CA GLN A 31 -0.33 -29.35 -9.81
C GLN A 31 -0.48 -29.83 -11.26
N ARG A 32 -0.35 -31.13 -11.49
CA ARG A 32 -0.54 -31.74 -12.82
C ARG A 32 -1.95 -31.47 -13.37
N ALA A 33 -2.97 -31.64 -12.54
CA ALA A 33 -4.36 -31.35 -12.93
C ALA A 33 -4.57 -29.89 -13.35
N VAL A 34 -3.86 -28.94 -12.70
CA VAL A 34 -3.88 -27.52 -13.09
C VAL A 34 -3.11 -27.28 -14.39
N ILE A 35 -1.92 -27.88 -14.55
CA ILE A 35 -1.07 -27.71 -15.73
C ILE A 35 -1.78 -28.23 -16.99
N GLU A 36 -2.41 -29.41 -16.91
CA GLU A 36 -3.09 -30.10 -18.02
C GLU A 36 -4.54 -29.64 -18.22
N ALA A 37 -5.06 -28.74 -17.37
CA ALA A 37 -6.46 -28.31 -17.49
C ALA A 37 -6.73 -27.69 -18.87
N PRO A 38 -7.93 -27.92 -19.45
CA PRO A 38 -8.31 -27.36 -20.74
C PRO A 38 -8.15 -25.83 -20.82
N LEU A 39 -8.11 -25.30 -22.04
CA LEU A 39 -8.09 -23.87 -22.33
C LEU A 39 -9.48 -23.28 -22.17
N GLU A 40 -9.99 -23.30 -20.95
CA GLU A 40 -11.28 -22.77 -20.50
C GLU A 40 -11.08 -21.95 -19.22
N PRO A 41 -12.08 -21.15 -18.78
CA PRO A 41 -12.02 -20.47 -17.48
C PRO A 41 -11.79 -21.47 -16.34
N LEU A 42 -10.73 -21.23 -15.56
CA LEU A 42 -10.29 -22.11 -14.49
C LEU A 42 -9.97 -21.29 -13.22
N LEU A 43 -10.59 -21.65 -12.10
CA LEU A 43 -10.22 -21.16 -10.79
C LEU A 43 -9.31 -22.15 -10.08
N VAL A 44 -8.15 -21.69 -9.61
CA VAL A 44 -7.21 -22.48 -8.80
C VAL A 44 -7.19 -21.92 -7.38
N VAL A 45 -7.75 -22.65 -6.44
CA VAL A 45 -7.73 -22.30 -5.01
C VAL A 45 -6.47 -22.87 -4.40
N ALA A 46 -5.51 -22.02 -4.08
CA ALA A 46 -4.19 -22.43 -3.69
C ALA A 46 -3.83 -21.95 -2.29
N GLY A 47 -3.51 -22.85 -1.39
CA GLY A 47 -3.08 -22.50 -0.05
C GLY A 47 -1.72 -21.82 0.02
N ALA A 48 -1.41 -21.26 1.18
CA ALA A 48 -0.13 -20.59 1.41
C ALA A 48 1.05 -21.55 1.21
N GLY A 49 2.01 -21.16 0.37
CA GLY A 49 3.17 -21.98 0.08
C GLY A 49 2.91 -23.17 -0.85
N ALA A 50 1.72 -23.31 -1.46
CA ALA A 50 1.36 -24.43 -2.33
C ALA A 50 1.99 -24.37 -3.75
N GLY A 51 2.88 -23.42 -4.01
CA GLY A 51 3.58 -23.32 -5.29
C GLY A 51 2.76 -22.65 -6.40
N LYS A 52 1.86 -21.71 -6.07
CA LYS A 52 1.03 -20.95 -7.01
C LYS A 52 1.80 -20.50 -8.26
N THR A 53 2.78 -19.64 -8.08
CA THR A 53 3.58 -19.06 -9.19
C THR A 53 4.35 -20.10 -9.99
N THR A 54 4.83 -21.17 -9.33
CA THR A 54 5.51 -22.28 -10.02
C THR A 54 4.54 -23.04 -10.91
N THR A 55 3.37 -23.41 -10.41
CA THR A 55 2.34 -24.10 -11.18
C THR A 55 1.84 -23.25 -12.34
N MET A 56 1.69 -21.94 -12.14
CA MET A 56 1.33 -20.99 -13.20
C MET A 56 2.39 -20.97 -14.32
N SER A 57 3.67 -20.83 -13.98
CA SER A 57 4.77 -20.87 -14.96
C SER A 57 4.81 -22.22 -15.70
N GLN A 58 4.64 -23.32 -15.00
CA GLN A 58 4.58 -24.66 -15.61
C GLN A 58 3.39 -24.84 -16.55
N ARG A 59 2.23 -24.23 -16.23
CA ARG A 59 1.07 -24.19 -17.12
C ARG A 59 1.37 -23.39 -18.39
N VAL A 60 2.11 -22.27 -18.30
CA VAL A 60 2.57 -21.52 -19.48
C VAL A 60 3.46 -22.40 -20.36
N LEU A 61 4.42 -23.10 -19.79
CA LEU A 61 5.27 -24.03 -20.56
C LEU A 61 4.44 -25.09 -21.31
N TYR A 62 3.41 -25.63 -20.65
CA TYR A 62 2.51 -26.59 -21.24
C TYR A 62 1.66 -25.97 -22.37
N MET A 63 1.13 -24.77 -22.19
CA MET A 63 0.39 -24.04 -23.21
C MET A 63 1.24 -23.78 -24.47
N VAL A 64 2.50 -23.40 -24.28
CA VAL A 64 3.44 -23.15 -25.38
C VAL A 64 3.85 -24.46 -26.06
N ALA A 65 4.31 -25.43 -25.31
CA ALA A 65 4.89 -26.65 -25.88
C ALA A 65 3.86 -27.67 -26.37
N HIS A 66 2.70 -27.76 -25.72
CA HIS A 66 1.65 -28.74 -26.05
C HIS A 66 0.55 -28.15 -26.93
N HIS A 67 0.06 -26.94 -26.59
CA HIS A 67 -1.02 -26.28 -27.36
C HIS A 67 -0.51 -25.37 -28.47
N GLY A 68 0.80 -25.10 -28.57
CA GLY A 68 1.40 -24.26 -29.59
C GLY A 68 1.03 -22.78 -29.50
N ILE A 69 0.67 -22.28 -28.31
CA ILE A 69 0.41 -20.86 -28.08
C ILE A 69 1.73 -20.14 -28.07
N GLU A 70 1.89 -19.11 -28.92
CA GLU A 70 3.10 -18.30 -28.90
C GLU A 70 3.20 -17.50 -27.60
N PRO A 71 4.42 -17.38 -26.99
CA PRO A 71 4.60 -16.69 -25.71
C PRO A 71 4.04 -15.27 -25.66
N GLU A 72 4.19 -14.49 -26.73
CA GLU A 72 3.66 -13.12 -26.82
C GLU A 72 2.14 -13.02 -26.71
N ARG A 73 1.42 -14.13 -26.94
CA ARG A 73 -0.04 -14.24 -26.80
C ARG A 73 -0.49 -14.68 -25.43
N ILE A 74 0.41 -14.70 -24.46
CA ILE A 74 0.10 -15.04 -23.07
C ILE A 74 0.22 -13.78 -22.19
N LEU A 75 -0.87 -13.48 -21.48
CA LEU A 75 -0.95 -12.35 -20.55
C LEU A 75 -0.97 -12.86 -19.10
N GLY A 76 -0.02 -12.40 -18.29
CA GLY A 76 -0.01 -12.59 -16.84
C GLY A 76 -0.36 -11.28 -16.13
N LEU A 77 -1.37 -11.30 -15.27
CA LEU A 77 -1.76 -10.15 -14.47
C LEU A 77 -1.64 -10.48 -12.98
N THR A 78 -1.11 -9.54 -12.19
CA THR A 78 -0.93 -9.68 -10.75
C THR A 78 -1.16 -8.37 -10.02
N PHE A 79 -1.16 -8.41 -8.68
CA PHE A 79 -1.50 -7.24 -7.86
C PHE A 79 -0.38 -6.22 -7.71
N THR A 80 0.89 -6.65 -7.67
CA THR A 80 2.04 -5.75 -7.43
C THR A 80 3.04 -5.73 -8.58
N ARG A 81 3.72 -4.59 -8.79
CA ARG A 81 4.80 -4.46 -9.79
C ARG A 81 5.91 -5.49 -9.56
N LYS A 82 6.28 -5.73 -8.30
CA LYS A 82 7.28 -6.73 -7.95
C LYS A 82 6.85 -8.13 -8.38
N ALA A 83 5.62 -8.54 -8.05
CA ALA A 83 5.09 -9.85 -8.46
C ALA A 83 4.98 -9.97 -9.99
N ALA A 84 4.60 -8.91 -10.71
CA ALA A 84 4.59 -8.89 -12.17
C ALA A 84 6.01 -9.09 -12.75
N GLY A 85 7.01 -8.41 -12.20
CA GLY A 85 8.41 -8.58 -12.57
C GLY A 85 8.91 -10.01 -12.32
N GLU A 86 8.63 -10.57 -11.14
CA GLU A 86 9.01 -11.94 -10.76
C GLU A 86 8.33 -12.99 -11.64
N LEU A 87 7.02 -12.85 -11.91
CA LEU A 87 6.27 -13.74 -12.79
C LEU A 87 6.82 -13.69 -14.22
N GLY A 88 7.01 -12.49 -14.78
CA GLY A 88 7.55 -12.30 -16.13
C GLY A 88 8.97 -12.84 -16.28
N LEU A 89 9.83 -12.58 -15.29
CA LEU A 89 11.21 -13.12 -15.28
C LEU A 89 11.20 -14.64 -15.25
N LYS A 90 10.38 -15.23 -14.38
CA LYS A 90 10.28 -16.69 -14.25
C LYS A 90 9.77 -17.33 -15.54
N MET A 91 8.70 -16.80 -16.14
CA MET A 91 8.17 -17.32 -17.41
C MET A 91 9.23 -17.26 -18.53
N ARG A 92 9.94 -16.13 -18.68
CA ARG A 92 11.01 -15.97 -19.68
C ARG A 92 12.17 -16.94 -19.45
N GLN A 93 12.62 -17.08 -18.20
CA GLN A 93 13.70 -18.03 -17.86
C GLN A 93 13.32 -19.47 -18.19
N ASP A 94 12.14 -19.90 -17.74
CA ASP A 94 11.68 -21.28 -17.94
C ASP A 94 11.46 -21.57 -19.44
N LEU A 95 10.90 -20.64 -20.22
CA LEU A 95 10.75 -20.73 -21.67
C LEU A 95 12.08 -20.70 -22.40
N GLY A 96 13.03 -19.90 -21.98
CA GLY A 96 14.38 -19.84 -22.57
C GLY A 96 15.13 -21.18 -22.42
N VAL A 97 15.02 -21.84 -21.26
CA VAL A 97 15.59 -23.18 -21.05
C VAL A 97 14.90 -24.22 -21.93
N LEU A 98 13.57 -24.18 -22.00
CA LEU A 98 12.77 -25.07 -22.83
C LEU A 98 13.12 -24.90 -24.32
N ALA A 99 13.18 -23.68 -24.82
CA ALA A 99 13.55 -23.35 -26.20
C ALA A 99 14.93 -23.90 -26.57
N SER A 100 15.93 -23.66 -25.69
CA SER A 100 17.30 -24.14 -25.87
C SER A 100 17.36 -25.67 -25.95
N ASN A 101 16.65 -26.39 -25.07
CA ASN A 101 16.66 -27.84 -25.04
C ASN A 101 15.82 -28.50 -26.15
N LEU A 102 14.83 -27.77 -26.70
CA LEU A 102 14.07 -28.19 -27.89
C LEU A 102 14.78 -27.85 -29.20
N GLY A 103 15.84 -27.02 -29.19
CA GLY A 103 16.48 -26.52 -30.40
C GLY A 103 15.54 -25.61 -31.23
N ARG A 104 14.63 -24.87 -30.58
CA ARG A 104 13.62 -24.00 -31.19
C ARG A 104 13.75 -22.59 -30.65
N SER A 105 13.30 -21.61 -31.42
CA SER A 105 13.01 -20.25 -30.94
C SER A 105 11.51 -20.04 -30.86
N PHE A 106 11.03 -19.43 -29.80
CA PHE A 106 9.65 -18.95 -29.67
C PHE A 106 9.55 -17.50 -30.12
N GLN A 107 8.35 -17.08 -30.56
CA GLN A 107 8.11 -15.69 -30.91
C GLN A 107 7.73 -14.87 -29.68
N GLY A 108 8.46 -13.77 -29.46
CA GLY A 108 8.23 -12.85 -28.38
C GLY A 108 8.34 -13.44 -26.97
N ASP A 109 7.95 -12.65 -26.00
CA ASP A 109 7.91 -13.00 -24.58
C ASP A 109 6.49 -12.85 -23.99
N PRO A 110 6.12 -13.61 -22.95
CA PRO A 110 4.86 -13.40 -22.27
C PRO A 110 4.80 -12.00 -21.65
N THR A 111 3.64 -11.36 -21.77
CA THR A 111 3.38 -10.06 -21.12
C THR A 111 3.01 -10.29 -19.67
N ALA A 112 3.72 -9.63 -18.74
CA ALA A 112 3.40 -9.66 -17.31
C ALA A 112 3.24 -8.22 -16.79
N LEU A 113 2.04 -7.89 -16.29
CA LEU A 113 1.67 -6.55 -15.83
C LEU A 113 0.89 -6.61 -14.51
N THR A 114 0.74 -5.44 -13.86
CA THR A 114 -0.28 -5.32 -12.81
C THR A 114 -1.66 -5.10 -13.44
N TYR A 115 -2.74 -5.38 -12.70
CA TYR A 115 -4.11 -5.09 -13.14
C TYR A 115 -4.27 -3.64 -13.59
N ASN A 116 -3.74 -2.69 -12.81
CA ASN A 116 -3.82 -1.26 -13.13
C ASN A 116 -2.94 -0.88 -14.33
N SER A 117 -1.74 -1.45 -14.47
CA SER A 117 -0.89 -1.19 -15.64
C SER A 117 -1.53 -1.71 -16.93
N PHE A 118 -2.27 -2.81 -16.87
CA PHE A 118 -3.02 -3.32 -18.00
C PHE A 118 -4.20 -2.41 -18.35
N ALA A 119 -4.94 -1.92 -17.36
CA ALA A 119 -6.00 -0.94 -17.55
C ALA A 119 -5.45 0.36 -18.16
N ALA A 120 -4.32 0.87 -17.67
CA ALA A 120 -3.64 2.04 -18.24
C ALA A 120 -3.25 1.83 -19.70
N ARG A 121 -2.76 0.64 -20.06
CA ARG A 121 -2.46 0.28 -21.46
C ARG A 121 -3.71 0.32 -22.33
N ILE A 122 -4.82 -0.27 -21.89
CA ILE A 122 -6.10 -0.23 -22.62
C ILE A 122 -6.58 1.22 -22.78
N LEU A 123 -6.45 2.04 -21.74
CA LEU A 123 -6.80 3.45 -21.81
C LEU A 123 -5.92 4.21 -22.82
N GLY A 124 -4.59 4.02 -22.79
CA GLY A 124 -3.67 4.67 -23.71
C GLY A 124 -3.91 4.28 -25.18
N GLU A 125 -4.24 2.99 -25.44
CA GLU A 125 -4.46 2.51 -26.81
C GLU A 125 -5.86 2.87 -27.35
N TYR A 126 -6.88 2.91 -26.50
CA TYR A 126 -8.29 3.03 -26.94
C TYR A 126 -9.07 4.20 -26.31
N GLY A 127 -8.44 5.04 -25.48
CA GLY A 127 -9.10 6.15 -24.76
C GLY A 127 -9.83 7.13 -25.67
N ALA A 128 -9.26 7.42 -26.84
CA ALA A 128 -9.88 8.28 -27.85
C ALA A 128 -11.28 7.78 -28.29
N THR A 129 -11.57 6.47 -28.19
CA THR A 129 -12.88 5.90 -28.58
C THR A 129 -14.01 6.32 -27.65
N ILE A 130 -13.72 6.77 -26.45
CA ILE A 130 -14.66 7.28 -25.46
C ILE A 130 -14.49 8.78 -25.17
N GLY A 131 -13.68 9.48 -25.98
CA GLY A 131 -13.44 10.92 -25.87
C GLY A 131 -12.47 11.30 -24.74
N VAL A 132 -11.63 10.39 -24.29
CA VAL A 132 -10.52 10.72 -23.37
C VAL A 132 -9.35 11.28 -24.19
N ASP A 133 -8.83 12.42 -23.75
CA ASP A 133 -7.67 13.04 -24.35
C ASP A 133 -6.45 12.14 -24.14
N PRO A 134 -5.72 11.76 -25.21
CA PRO A 134 -4.47 11.00 -25.09
C PRO A 134 -3.40 11.69 -24.24
N ASP A 135 -3.44 13.02 -24.17
CA ASP A 135 -2.51 13.85 -23.39
C ASP A 135 -2.95 14.04 -21.93
N SER A 136 -4.03 13.35 -21.49
CA SER A 136 -4.47 13.38 -20.10
C SER A 136 -3.35 12.92 -19.17
N ARG A 137 -3.03 13.78 -18.19
CA ARG A 137 -1.91 13.56 -17.28
C ARG A 137 -2.32 12.76 -16.05
N LEU A 138 -1.54 11.71 -15.76
CA LEU A 138 -1.71 10.94 -14.53
C LEU A 138 -1.18 11.72 -13.32
N ILE A 139 -2.02 11.95 -12.31
CA ILE A 139 -1.65 12.57 -11.04
C ILE A 139 -1.46 11.53 -9.93
N GLY A 140 -0.38 11.69 -9.16
CA GLY A 140 -0.10 10.89 -7.98
C GLY A 140 -0.86 11.37 -6.73
N GLN A 141 -0.77 10.59 -5.65
CA GLN A 141 -1.46 10.89 -4.39
C GLN A 141 -1.09 12.26 -3.82
N ALA A 142 0.16 12.68 -3.92
CA ALA A 142 0.60 13.98 -3.42
C ALA A 142 -0.11 15.15 -4.13
N GLN A 143 -0.23 15.08 -5.46
CA GLN A 143 -0.96 16.09 -6.24
C GLN A 143 -2.45 16.08 -5.96
N GLN A 144 -3.06 14.91 -5.78
CA GLN A 144 -4.47 14.80 -5.35
C GLN A 144 -4.68 15.49 -4.00
N VAL A 145 -3.78 15.26 -3.02
CA VAL A 145 -3.83 15.91 -1.71
C VAL A 145 -3.69 17.43 -1.85
N GLN A 146 -2.77 17.92 -2.68
CA GLN A 146 -2.58 19.35 -2.91
C GLN A 146 -3.83 19.99 -3.49
N ILE A 147 -4.38 19.47 -4.58
CA ILE A 147 -5.59 19.99 -5.24
C ILE A 147 -6.78 19.95 -4.28
N LEU A 148 -6.98 18.84 -3.57
CA LEU A 148 -8.06 18.74 -2.60
C LEU A 148 -7.89 19.68 -1.40
N THR A 149 -6.65 19.92 -0.96
CA THR A 149 -6.38 20.90 0.10
C THR A 149 -6.85 22.29 -0.32
N GLU A 150 -6.55 22.72 -1.54
CA GLU A 150 -7.06 23.98 -2.09
C GLU A 150 -8.59 24.02 -2.17
N ILE A 151 -9.22 22.94 -2.66
CA ILE A 151 -10.68 22.85 -2.74
C ILE A 151 -11.30 22.97 -1.35
N VAL A 152 -10.79 22.24 -0.35
CA VAL A 152 -11.30 22.25 1.03
C VAL A 152 -11.08 23.60 1.70
N GLN A 153 -9.94 24.24 1.52
CA GLN A 153 -9.66 25.59 2.08
C GLN A 153 -10.57 26.68 1.49
N ASN A 154 -10.97 26.55 0.23
CA ASN A 154 -11.87 27.48 -0.46
C ASN A 154 -13.35 27.05 -0.40
N TRP A 155 -13.66 25.96 0.32
CA TRP A 155 -15.01 25.42 0.41
C TRP A 155 -15.98 26.40 1.09
N ARG A 156 -17.15 26.62 0.49
CA ARG A 156 -18.19 27.54 1.01
C ARG A 156 -19.47 26.81 1.45
N GLY A 157 -19.53 25.49 1.30
CA GLY A 157 -20.63 24.67 1.77
C GLY A 157 -20.49 24.28 3.23
N GLU A 158 -21.34 23.36 3.67
CA GLU A 158 -21.26 22.78 5.01
C GLU A 158 -19.98 21.94 5.18
N TYR A 159 -19.39 21.99 6.38
CA TYR A 159 -18.21 21.22 6.74
C TYR A 159 -18.59 20.00 7.57
N PRO A 160 -17.88 18.86 7.40
CA PRO A 160 -18.03 17.71 8.28
C PRO A 160 -17.70 18.05 9.73
N GLU A 161 -18.61 17.71 10.64
CA GLU A 161 -18.49 17.96 12.08
C GLU A 161 -18.46 16.66 12.88
N GLU A 162 -17.79 16.69 14.03
CA GLU A 162 -17.84 15.65 15.04
C GLU A 162 -17.90 16.29 16.41
N ASP A 163 -18.93 15.98 17.19
CA ASP A 163 -19.19 16.55 18.51
C ASP A 163 -19.19 18.11 18.50
N GLY A 164 -19.75 18.73 17.45
CA GLY A 164 -19.83 20.18 17.30
C GLY A 164 -18.49 20.86 16.99
N ARG A 165 -17.51 20.12 16.50
CA ARG A 165 -16.20 20.63 16.07
C ARG A 165 -15.94 20.27 14.63
N TYR A 166 -15.42 21.24 13.87
CA TYR A 166 -14.96 20.97 12.51
C TYR A 166 -13.73 20.08 12.48
N LYS A 167 -13.71 19.18 11.51
CA LYS A 167 -12.53 18.32 11.29
C LYS A 167 -11.37 19.12 10.67
N PRO A 168 -10.12 18.80 11.01
CA PRO A 168 -8.95 19.40 10.34
C PRO A 168 -8.97 19.18 8.82
N THR A 169 -8.50 20.15 8.05
CA THR A 169 -8.43 20.07 6.57
C THR A 169 -7.79 18.78 6.08
N SER A 170 -6.66 18.36 6.68
CA SER A 170 -5.98 17.12 6.31
C SER A 170 -6.84 15.87 6.50
N SER A 171 -7.67 15.83 7.55
CA SER A 171 -8.61 14.74 7.80
C SER A 171 -9.75 14.72 6.79
N ILE A 172 -10.24 15.89 6.38
CA ILE A 172 -11.29 16.02 5.35
C ILE A 172 -10.73 15.56 4.00
N VAL A 173 -9.56 16.05 3.60
CA VAL A 173 -8.87 15.64 2.36
C VAL A 173 -8.68 14.12 2.30
N ALA A 174 -8.15 13.52 3.36
CA ALA A 174 -7.97 12.08 3.45
C ALA A 174 -9.31 11.33 3.33
N ALA A 175 -10.38 11.84 3.95
CA ALA A 175 -11.70 11.24 3.91
C ALA A 175 -12.37 11.36 2.52
N VAL A 176 -12.20 12.49 1.80
CA VAL A 176 -12.67 12.65 0.42
C VAL A 176 -11.98 11.64 -0.50
N LEU A 177 -10.65 11.54 -0.44
CA LEU A 177 -9.88 10.58 -1.24
C LEU A 177 -10.30 9.14 -0.95
N ALA A 178 -10.45 8.78 0.31
CA ALA A 178 -10.85 7.43 0.69
C ALA A 178 -12.27 7.11 0.20
N LEU A 179 -13.21 8.04 0.31
CA LEU A 179 -14.60 7.83 -0.07
C LEU A 179 -14.75 7.74 -1.60
N SER A 180 -14.17 8.68 -2.37
CA SER A 180 -14.21 8.64 -3.84
C SER A 180 -13.52 7.38 -4.37
N GLY A 181 -12.37 7.00 -3.81
CA GLY A 181 -11.69 5.76 -4.16
C GLY A 181 -12.55 4.51 -3.89
N HIS A 182 -13.22 4.42 -2.73
CA HIS A 182 -14.12 3.30 -2.43
C HIS A 182 -15.30 3.22 -3.41
N ILE A 183 -15.90 4.35 -3.79
CA ILE A 183 -17.00 4.40 -4.75
C ILE A 183 -16.53 3.90 -6.11
N ALA A 184 -15.37 4.36 -6.57
CA ALA A 184 -14.75 3.94 -7.81
C ALA A 184 -14.46 2.42 -7.82
N GLU A 185 -13.87 1.88 -6.73
CA GLU A 185 -13.56 0.46 -6.58
C GLU A 185 -14.83 -0.44 -6.59
N GLN A 186 -15.99 0.11 -6.23
CA GLN A 186 -17.29 -0.56 -6.35
C GLN A 186 -17.91 -0.40 -7.75
N ASN A 187 -17.22 0.19 -8.71
CA ASN A 187 -17.73 0.49 -10.05
C ASN A 187 -19.02 1.35 -10.01
N MET A 188 -19.05 2.32 -9.12
CA MET A 188 -20.17 3.24 -8.92
C MET A 188 -19.77 4.66 -9.32
N THR A 189 -20.74 5.45 -9.80
CA THR A 189 -20.59 6.91 -9.92
C THR A 189 -20.79 7.60 -8.57
N LEU A 190 -20.31 8.83 -8.43
CA LEU A 190 -20.56 9.65 -7.21
C LEU A 190 -22.08 9.83 -6.96
N ASP A 191 -22.89 9.93 -8.01
CA ASP A 191 -24.34 10.05 -7.88
C ASP A 191 -24.98 8.76 -7.36
N GLN A 192 -24.50 7.61 -7.82
CA GLN A 192 -24.93 6.31 -7.28
C GLN A 192 -24.51 6.15 -5.83
N GLY A 193 -23.27 6.59 -5.48
CA GLY A 193 -22.78 6.63 -4.11
C GLY A 193 -23.65 7.51 -3.21
N THR A 194 -24.01 8.71 -3.68
CA THR A 194 -24.91 9.62 -2.95
C THR A 194 -26.27 8.97 -2.70
N LYS A 195 -26.89 8.39 -3.74
CA LYS A 195 -28.18 7.70 -3.58
C LYS A 195 -28.12 6.56 -2.57
N ALA A 196 -27.03 5.79 -2.58
CA ALA A 196 -26.84 4.71 -1.62
C ALA A 196 -26.69 5.20 -0.19
N LEU A 197 -25.94 6.29 0.03
CA LEU A 197 -25.79 6.92 1.35
C LEU A 197 -27.07 7.57 1.85
N CYS A 198 -27.86 8.21 0.97
CA CYS A 198 -29.17 8.75 1.31
C CYS A 198 -30.16 7.65 1.73
N ALA A 199 -30.24 6.56 0.96
CA ALA A 199 -31.07 5.40 1.31
C ALA A 199 -30.66 4.78 2.66
N PHE A 200 -29.35 4.72 2.92
CA PHE A 200 -28.84 4.26 4.23
C PHE A 200 -29.18 5.24 5.37
N SER A 201 -29.22 6.56 5.12
CA SER A 201 -29.71 7.53 6.11
C SER A 201 -31.17 7.27 6.47
N GLU A 202 -32.04 7.04 5.48
CA GLU A 202 -33.45 6.73 5.68
C GLU A 202 -33.62 5.47 6.53
N GLU A 203 -32.87 4.41 6.24
CA GLU A 203 -32.87 3.16 7.03
C GLU A 203 -32.41 3.40 8.49
N LEU A 204 -31.37 4.18 8.70
CA LEU A 204 -30.88 4.52 10.05
C LEU A 204 -31.91 5.34 10.85
N GLU A 205 -32.64 6.26 10.19
CA GLU A 205 -33.70 7.04 10.81
C GLU A 205 -34.92 6.17 11.18
N GLU A 206 -35.32 5.22 10.32
CA GLU A 206 -36.38 4.26 10.60
C GLU A 206 -36.03 3.39 11.82
N ILE A 207 -34.77 2.91 11.90
CA ILE A 207 -34.28 2.15 13.06
C ILE A 207 -34.32 3.03 14.33
N ALA A 208 -33.91 4.28 14.25
CA ALA A 208 -33.94 5.22 15.37
C ALA A 208 -35.37 5.48 15.87
N GLN A 209 -36.32 5.68 14.96
CA GLN A 209 -37.73 5.89 15.28
C GLN A 209 -38.39 4.62 15.89
N SER A 210 -38.07 3.44 15.36
CA SER A 210 -38.64 2.17 15.84
C SER A 210 -38.13 1.79 17.23
N ALA A 211 -36.96 2.28 17.64
CA ALA A 211 -36.38 2.03 18.95
C ALA A 211 -37.10 2.74 20.10
N GLY A 212 -37.99 3.69 19.86
CA GLY A 212 -38.85 4.38 20.83
C GLY A 212 -38.12 5.13 21.95
N LYS A 213 -36.82 5.34 21.83
CA LYS A 213 -35.92 6.06 22.75
C LYS A 213 -34.92 6.85 21.93
N ASP A 214 -34.29 7.83 22.56
CA ASP A 214 -33.13 8.52 21.93
C ASP A 214 -32.12 7.49 21.40
N PRO A 215 -31.59 7.67 20.18
CA PRO A 215 -30.64 6.74 19.60
C PRO A 215 -29.49 6.43 20.56
N THR A 216 -29.10 5.16 20.66
CA THR A 216 -27.90 4.78 21.42
C THR A 216 -26.67 5.51 20.86
N GLY A 217 -25.62 5.69 21.66
CA GLY A 217 -24.42 6.44 21.23
C GLY A 217 -23.82 5.91 19.92
N SER A 218 -23.87 4.58 19.68
CA SER A 218 -23.40 3.98 18.43
C SER A 218 -24.28 4.32 17.23
N LEU A 219 -25.60 4.30 17.35
CA LEU A 219 -26.52 4.64 16.26
C LEU A 219 -26.41 6.13 15.91
N LYS A 220 -26.34 7.02 16.92
CA LYS A 220 -26.12 8.45 16.72
C LYS A 220 -24.81 8.71 15.96
N SER A 221 -23.73 8.02 16.35
CA SER A 221 -22.45 8.12 15.64
C SER A 221 -22.55 7.65 14.19
N MET A 222 -23.28 6.56 13.90
CA MET A 222 -23.50 6.10 12.52
C MET A 222 -24.25 7.12 11.67
N ILE A 223 -25.30 7.74 12.21
CA ILE A 223 -26.06 8.81 11.53
C ILE A 223 -25.15 9.99 11.20
N THR A 224 -24.39 10.49 12.18
CA THR A 224 -23.46 11.60 11.98
C THR A 224 -22.37 11.27 10.95
N VAL A 225 -21.77 10.10 11.05
CA VAL A 225 -20.74 9.66 10.08
C VAL A 225 -21.31 9.54 8.67
N ASN A 226 -22.55 9.05 8.53
CA ASN A 226 -23.17 8.92 7.22
C ASN A 226 -23.53 10.29 6.62
N ALA A 227 -24.07 11.23 7.42
CA ALA A 227 -24.31 12.61 7.00
C ALA A 227 -23.01 13.29 6.53
N ASN A 228 -21.92 13.17 7.30
CA ASN A 228 -20.62 13.68 6.91
C ASN A 228 -20.12 13.08 5.58
N ARG A 229 -20.35 11.80 5.31
CA ARG A 229 -19.98 11.18 4.02
C ARG A 229 -20.71 11.81 2.84
N ILE A 230 -21.99 12.18 3.01
CA ILE A 230 -22.75 12.86 1.96
C ILE A 230 -22.12 14.23 1.66
N LEU A 231 -21.76 15.02 2.68
CA LEU A 231 -21.05 16.30 2.50
C LEU A 231 -19.69 16.13 1.80
N LEU A 232 -18.95 15.07 2.12
CA LEU A 232 -17.67 14.78 1.46
C LEU A 232 -17.83 14.47 -0.03
N LEU A 233 -18.97 13.91 -0.45
CA LEU A 233 -19.24 13.65 -1.88
C LEU A 233 -19.39 14.91 -2.70
N ASP A 234 -19.89 16.00 -2.11
CA ASP A 234 -19.96 17.28 -2.81
C ASP A 234 -18.56 17.85 -3.09
N MET A 235 -17.64 17.70 -2.12
CA MET A 235 -16.22 18.05 -2.32
C MET A 235 -15.57 17.14 -3.37
N ALA A 236 -15.89 15.82 -3.35
CA ALA A 236 -15.41 14.88 -4.34
C ALA A 236 -15.88 15.25 -5.76
N ARG A 237 -17.12 15.74 -5.95
CA ARG A 237 -17.60 16.20 -7.25
C ARG A 237 -16.80 17.38 -7.78
N VAL A 238 -16.50 18.36 -6.92
CA VAL A 238 -15.66 19.51 -7.31
C VAL A 238 -14.26 19.03 -7.72
N PHE A 239 -13.71 18.04 -7.03
CA PHE A 239 -12.42 17.45 -7.37
C PHE A 239 -12.46 16.71 -8.72
N GLU A 240 -13.50 15.92 -8.99
CA GLU A 240 -13.69 15.25 -10.28
C GLU A 240 -13.85 16.27 -11.44
N ASP A 241 -14.63 17.34 -11.22
CA ASP A 241 -14.77 18.42 -12.19
C ASP A 241 -13.46 19.17 -12.44
N TYR A 242 -12.67 19.40 -11.40
CA TYR A 242 -11.34 19.97 -11.52
C TYR A 242 -10.42 19.08 -12.38
N LYS A 243 -10.33 17.78 -12.07
CA LYS A 243 -9.54 16.83 -12.87
C LYS A 243 -9.95 16.85 -14.34
N ARG A 244 -11.25 16.76 -14.62
CA ARG A 244 -11.80 16.78 -15.97
C ARG A 244 -11.46 18.07 -16.73
N THR A 245 -11.58 19.22 -16.08
CA THR A 245 -11.34 20.53 -16.70
C THR A 245 -9.86 20.76 -17.04
N HIS A 246 -8.95 20.16 -16.25
CA HIS A 246 -7.50 20.31 -16.42
C HIS A 246 -6.84 19.11 -17.13
N GLY A 247 -7.62 18.19 -17.70
CA GLY A 247 -7.08 17.00 -18.38
C GLY A 247 -6.28 16.07 -17.45
N LEU A 248 -6.69 15.98 -16.18
CA LEU A 248 -6.03 15.15 -15.16
C LEU A 248 -6.78 13.84 -14.95
N ILE A 249 -6.04 12.76 -14.76
CA ILE A 249 -6.58 11.45 -14.38
C ILE A 249 -5.79 10.89 -13.21
N ASP A 250 -6.41 10.11 -12.35
CA ASP A 250 -5.75 9.35 -11.30
C ASP A 250 -5.80 7.83 -11.56
N PHE A 251 -5.24 7.03 -10.65
CA PHE A 251 -5.22 5.57 -10.81
C PHE A 251 -6.63 4.94 -10.80
N SER A 252 -7.58 5.54 -10.08
CA SER A 252 -8.98 5.07 -10.07
C SER A 252 -9.66 5.40 -11.38
N ASP A 253 -9.41 6.59 -11.94
CA ASP A 253 -9.91 7.00 -13.25
C ASP A 253 -9.41 6.08 -14.36
N GLN A 254 -8.13 5.70 -14.34
CA GLN A 254 -7.58 4.79 -15.34
C GLN A 254 -8.38 3.50 -15.44
N LEU A 255 -8.73 2.92 -14.30
CA LEU A 255 -9.48 1.67 -14.26
C LEU A 255 -10.97 1.86 -14.64
N LEU A 256 -11.60 2.94 -14.18
CA LEU A 256 -12.97 3.31 -14.55
C LEU A 256 -13.10 3.53 -16.06
N LEU A 257 -12.21 4.31 -16.64
CA LEU A 257 -12.20 4.63 -18.08
C LEU A 257 -11.90 3.38 -18.91
N ALA A 258 -10.92 2.57 -18.51
CA ALA A 258 -10.64 1.30 -19.17
C ALA A 258 -11.84 0.35 -19.11
N THR A 259 -12.55 0.28 -17.98
CA THR A 259 -13.76 -0.51 -17.84
C THR A 259 -14.86 0.00 -18.76
N ARG A 260 -15.03 1.32 -18.88
CA ARG A 260 -15.97 1.94 -19.79
C ARG A 260 -15.64 1.62 -21.24
N ILE A 261 -14.38 1.71 -21.67
CA ILE A 261 -13.94 1.36 -23.02
C ILE A 261 -14.39 -0.06 -23.39
N VAL A 262 -14.08 -1.04 -22.55
CA VAL A 262 -14.38 -2.45 -22.84
C VAL A 262 -15.87 -2.77 -22.75
N THR A 263 -16.64 -2.03 -21.96
CA THR A 263 -18.09 -2.18 -21.83
C THR A 263 -18.83 -1.58 -23.04
N GLU A 264 -18.39 -0.42 -23.52
CA GLU A 264 -19.03 0.31 -24.62
C GLU A 264 -18.54 -0.16 -26.01
N ASN A 265 -17.36 -0.81 -26.10
CA ASN A 265 -16.73 -1.12 -27.38
C ASN A 265 -16.36 -2.61 -27.53
N ALA A 266 -17.29 -3.40 -28.06
CA ALA A 266 -17.08 -4.82 -28.32
C ALA A 266 -15.95 -5.11 -29.35
N ALA A 267 -15.55 -4.15 -30.18
CA ALA A 267 -14.42 -4.32 -31.10
C ALA A 267 -13.10 -4.37 -30.36
N VAL A 268 -12.93 -3.52 -29.32
CA VAL A 268 -11.75 -3.55 -28.44
C VAL A 268 -11.66 -4.90 -27.72
N VAL A 269 -12.77 -5.41 -27.20
CA VAL A 269 -12.78 -6.74 -26.56
C VAL A 269 -12.32 -7.84 -27.52
N ARG A 270 -12.79 -7.84 -28.76
CA ARG A 270 -12.37 -8.83 -29.76
C ARG A 270 -10.89 -8.70 -30.10
N GLN A 271 -10.37 -7.46 -30.21
CA GLN A 271 -8.96 -7.22 -30.50
C GLN A 271 -8.07 -7.74 -29.36
N VAL A 272 -8.35 -7.37 -28.12
CA VAL A 272 -7.59 -7.81 -26.95
C VAL A 272 -7.60 -9.34 -26.81
N ARG A 273 -8.75 -10.00 -27.06
CA ARG A 273 -8.82 -11.48 -27.08
C ARG A 273 -8.02 -12.11 -28.24
N SER A 274 -7.90 -11.42 -29.35
CA SER A 274 -7.06 -11.85 -30.47
C SER A 274 -5.58 -11.72 -30.13
N ASP A 275 -5.20 -10.69 -29.40
CA ASP A 275 -3.81 -10.45 -29.01
C ASP A 275 -3.37 -11.43 -27.91
N TYR A 276 -4.26 -11.76 -26.97
CA TYR A 276 -3.97 -12.66 -25.85
C TYR A 276 -4.85 -13.91 -25.91
N GLN A 277 -4.26 -15.04 -26.29
CA GLN A 277 -4.96 -16.34 -26.39
C GLN A 277 -5.13 -17.04 -25.05
N ALA A 278 -4.30 -16.72 -24.06
CA ALA A 278 -4.40 -17.23 -22.71
C ALA A 278 -4.07 -16.15 -21.68
N VAL A 279 -4.81 -16.15 -20.57
CA VAL A 279 -4.67 -15.15 -19.50
C VAL A 279 -4.48 -15.86 -18.17
N LEU A 280 -3.55 -15.34 -17.37
CA LEU A 280 -3.23 -15.79 -16.01
C LEU A 280 -3.48 -14.64 -15.05
N LEU A 281 -4.31 -14.86 -14.05
CA LEU A 281 -4.66 -13.88 -13.02
C LEU A 281 -4.13 -14.37 -11.68
N ASP A 282 -3.08 -13.75 -11.17
CA ASP A 282 -2.48 -14.12 -9.87
C ASP A 282 -3.00 -13.22 -8.74
N GLU A 283 -2.99 -13.73 -7.51
CA GLU A 283 -3.53 -13.10 -6.29
C GLU A 283 -4.97 -12.58 -6.49
N PHE A 284 -5.80 -13.36 -7.16
CA PHE A 284 -7.14 -12.94 -7.58
C PHE A 284 -8.10 -12.66 -6.42
N GLN A 285 -7.82 -13.15 -5.21
CA GLN A 285 -8.57 -12.84 -3.99
C GLN A 285 -8.53 -11.35 -3.60
N ASP A 286 -7.54 -10.59 -4.10
CA ASP A 286 -7.37 -9.17 -3.81
C ASP A 286 -8.02 -8.25 -4.87
N THR A 287 -8.80 -8.83 -5.79
CA THR A 287 -9.43 -8.12 -6.89
C THR A 287 -10.65 -7.32 -6.40
N SER A 288 -10.74 -6.05 -6.80
CA SER A 288 -11.89 -5.19 -6.53
C SER A 288 -13.07 -5.46 -7.48
N VAL A 289 -14.25 -4.89 -7.17
CA VAL A 289 -15.46 -5.07 -7.99
C VAL A 289 -15.23 -4.52 -9.40
N ILE A 290 -14.61 -3.35 -9.54
CA ILE A 290 -14.35 -2.76 -10.86
C ILE A 290 -13.31 -3.56 -11.64
N GLN A 291 -12.25 -4.07 -11.00
CA GLN A 291 -11.28 -4.94 -11.65
C GLN A 291 -11.95 -6.24 -12.13
N MET A 292 -12.83 -6.81 -11.31
CA MET A 292 -13.63 -7.96 -11.69
C MET A 292 -14.49 -7.67 -12.94
N THR A 293 -15.19 -6.53 -12.96
CA THR A 293 -16.03 -6.11 -14.08
C THR A 293 -15.19 -5.91 -15.35
N PHE A 294 -14.05 -5.21 -15.24
CA PHE A 294 -13.13 -4.99 -16.34
C PHE A 294 -12.62 -6.31 -16.94
N LEU A 295 -12.10 -7.19 -16.09
CA LEU A 295 -11.53 -8.47 -16.52
C LEU A 295 -12.58 -9.46 -17.05
N SER A 296 -13.74 -9.56 -16.40
CA SER A 296 -14.81 -10.46 -16.88
C SER A 296 -15.40 -9.98 -18.19
N THR A 297 -15.55 -8.67 -18.41
CA THR A 297 -15.98 -8.11 -19.70
C THR A 297 -14.99 -8.47 -20.81
N LEU A 298 -13.69 -8.38 -20.53
CA LEU A 298 -12.67 -8.77 -21.50
C LEU A 298 -12.60 -10.28 -21.74
N PHE A 299 -12.65 -11.10 -20.68
CA PHE A 299 -12.18 -12.48 -20.72
C PHE A 299 -13.22 -13.53 -20.29
N ALA A 300 -14.53 -13.20 -20.23
CA ALA A 300 -15.57 -14.22 -20.06
C ALA A 300 -15.54 -15.21 -21.23
N ASP A 301 -15.70 -16.50 -20.95
CA ASP A 301 -15.59 -17.62 -21.90
C ASP A 301 -14.28 -17.69 -22.70
N HIS A 302 -13.22 -17.07 -22.16
CA HIS A 302 -11.86 -17.04 -22.73
C HIS A 302 -10.91 -17.89 -21.88
N PRO A 303 -9.84 -18.51 -22.45
CA PRO A 303 -8.86 -19.28 -21.68
C PRO A 303 -8.20 -18.44 -20.58
N THR A 304 -8.81 -18.41 -19.41
CA THR A 304 -8.39 -17.59 -18.27
C THR A 304 -8.20 -18.46 -17.03
N THR A 305 -7.01 -18.44 -16.45
CA THR A 305 -6.70 -19.16 -15.21
C THR A 305 -6.51 -18.16 -14.09
N ALA A 306 -7.43 -18.12 -13.14
CA ALA A 306 -7.29 -17.31 -11.92
C ALA A 306 -6.77 -18.17 -10.77
N VAL A 307 -5.81 -17.62 -10.02
CA VAL A 307 -5.21 -18.27 -8.84
C VAL A 307 -5.35 -17.35 -7.64
N GLY A 308 -5.79 -17.91 -6.51
CA GLY A 308 -5.95 -17.13 -5.28
C GLY A 308 -6.05 -17.99 -4.03
N ASP A 309 -5.87 -17.35 -2.89
CA ASP A 309 -6.00 -17.95 -1.55
C ASP A 309 -7.06 -17.21 -0.74
N PRO A 310 -8.21 -17.84 -0.43
CA PRO A 310 -9.25 -17.20 0.37
C PRO A 310 -8.78 -16.75 1.77
N SER A 311 -7.74 -17.39 2.31
CA SER A 311 -7.17 -17.03 3.61
C SER A 311 -6.25 -15.79 3.55
N GLN A 312 -5.85 -15.35 2.37
CA GLN A 312 -4.97 -14.22 2.14
C GLN A 312 -5.68 -12.96 1.61
N ALA A 313 -7.01 -12.95 1.55
CA ALA A 313 -7.81 -11.79 1.16
C ALA A 313 -7.78 -10.70 2.24
N ILE A 314 -6.72 -9.89 2.28
CA ILE A 314 -6.46 -8.90 3.34
C ILE A 314 -6.56 -7.45 2.86
N TYR A 315 -6.87 -7.21 1.59
CA TYR A 315 -6.95 -5.87 1.01
C TYR A 315 -8.39 -5.32 0.89
N GLY A 316 -9.32 -5.78 1.75
CA GLY A 316 -10.69 -5.25 1.79
C GLY A 316 -10.77 -3.74 1.97
N TRP A 317 -9.83 -3.12 2.68
CA TRP A 317 -9.71 -1.68 2.82
C TRP A 317 -9.25 -0.94 1.54
N ARG A 318 -8.79 -1.67 0.53
CA ARG A 318 -8.53 -1.20 -0.84
C ARG A 318 -9.61 -1.63 -1.83
N GLY A 319 -10.81 -1.91 -1.38
CA GLY A 319 -11.92 -2.29 -2.25
C GLY A 319 -11.92 -3.76 -2.71
N ALA A 320 -10.96 -4.59 -2.27
CA ALA A 320 -10.97 -6.01 -2.59
C ALA A 320 -12.26 -6.68 -2.08
N SER A 321 -12.86 -7.49 -2.94
CA SER A 321 -14.10 -8.19 -2.61
C SER A 321 -13.82 -9.53 -1.95
N ALA A 322 -14.38 -9.76 -0.76
CA ALA A 322 -14.33 -11.07 -0.09
C ALA A 322 -14.94 -12.21 -0.94
N SER A 323 -15.77 -11.87 -1.93
CA SER A 323 -16.39 -12.82 -2.85
C SER A 323 -15.70 -12.93 -4.21
N ALA A 324 -14.53 -12.28 -4.42
CA ALA A 324 -13.83 -12.26 -5.70
C ALA A 324 -13.65 -13.66 -6.31
N LEU A 325 -13.13 -14.61 -5.53
CA LEU A 325 -12.93 -15.99 -5.98
C LEU A 325 -14.27 -16.70 -6.32
N SER A 326 -15.31 -16.46 -5.52
CA SER A 326 -16.63 -17.05 -5.78
C SER A 326 -17.27 -16.45 -7.03
N ASN A 327 -17.13 -15.14 -7.20
CA ASN A 327 -17.68 -14.42 -8.37
C ASN A 327 -16.97 -14.83 -9.67
N PHE A 328 -15.69 -15.25 -9.61
CA PHE A 328 -15.03 -15.78 -10.81
C PHE A 328 -15.78 -16.94 -11.44
N LEU A 329 -16.31 -17.86 -10.63
CA LEU A 329 -16.98 -19.07 -11.11
C LEU A 329 -18.17 -18.77 -12.04
N THR A 330 -18.84 -17.66 -11.81
CA THR A 330 -20.04 -17.23 -12.59
C THR A 330 -19.73 -16.11 -13.58
N ALA A 331 -18.84 -15.17 -13.25
CA ALA A 331 -18.56 -14.01 -14.09
C ALA A 331 -17.69 -14.34 -15.31
N PHE A 332 -16.84 -15.36 -15.23
CA PHE A 332 -15.94 -15.75 -16.32
C PHE A 332 -16.49 -16.88 -17.20
N SER A 333 -17.63 -17.45 -16.89
CA SER A 333 -18.24 -18.52 -17.70
C SER A 333 -19.73 -18.32 -17.82
N SER A 334 -20.23 -18.17 -19.06
CA SER A 334 -21.65 -17.89 -19.36
C SER A 334 -22.52 -19.15 -19.43
N ARG A 335 -21.95 -20.33 -19.65
CA ARG A 335 -22.69 -21.57 -19.92
C ARG A 335 -22.80 -22.48 -18.69
N ARG A 336 -21.83 -22.50 -17.83
CA ARG A 336 -21.71 -23.30 -16.59
C ARG A 336 -20.75 -22.62 -15.66
N GLU A 337 -20.79 -22.95 -14.37
CA GLU A 337 -19.73 -22.49 -13.46
C GLU A 337 -18.34 -22.90 -13.97
N ALA A 338 -17.36 -21.99 -13.88
CA ALA A 338 -16.00 -22.28 -14.25
C ALA A 338 -15.44 -23.45 -13.41
N LYS A 339 -14.54 -24.24 -13.98
CA LYS A 339 -13.92 -25.36 -13.27
C LYS A 339 -13.09 -24.83 -12.10
N GLN A 340 -13.20 -25.49 -10.95
CA GLN A 340 -12.37 -25.20 -9.77
C GLN A 340 -11.40 -26.38 -9.52
N LEU A 341 -10.12 -26.06 -9.29
CA LEU A 341 -9.09 -26.99 -8.83
C LEU A 341 -8.43 -26.44 -7.58
N THR A 342 -7.74 -27.29 -6.85
CA THR A 342 -7.14 -26.94 -5.55
C THR A 342 -5.67 -27.32 -5.51
N LEU A 343 -4.84 -26.49 -4.87
CA LEU A 343 -3.45 -26.80 -4.50
C LEU A 343 -3.34 -26.76 -2.97
N SER A 344 -3.15 -27.89 -2.34
CA SER A 344 -3.16 -28.06 -0.89
C SER A 344 -1.78 -28.39 -0.28
N THR A 345 -0.83 -28.90 -1.08
CA THR A 345 0.51 -29.26 -0.59
C THR A 345 1.37 -28.03 -0.36
N ALA A 346 1.65 -27.70 0.90
CA ALA A 346 2.50 -26.56 1.26
C ALA A 346 4.00 -26.94 1.23
N TRP A 347 4.74 -26.30 0.33
CA TRP A 347 6.19 -26.54 0.15
C TRP A 347 7.06 -25.70 1.08
N ARG A 348 6.50 -24.68 1.71
CA ARG A 348 7.22 -23.68 2.53
C ARG A 348 7.34 -24.11 3.99
N ASN A 349 6.26 -24.60 4.58
CA ASN A 349 6.09 -24.72 6.02
C ASN A 349 6.15 -26.18 6.48
N ASP A 350 6.60 -26.38 7.73
CA ASP A 350 6.68 -27.67 8.40
C ASP A 350 5.37 -27.99 9.16
N HIS A 351 5.26 -29.22 9.71
CA HIS A 351 4.03 -29.80 10.26
C HIS A 351 3.33 -28.92 11.30
N ALA A 352 4.02 -28.48 12.36
CA ALA A 352 3.40 -27.70 13.44
C ALA A 352 2.82 -26.36 12.96
N ILE A 353 3.49 -25.71 11.98
CA ILE A 353 3.03 -24.44 11.41
C ILE A 353 1.76 -24.67 10.59
N LEU A 354 1.71 -25.76 9.79
CA LEU A 354 0.51 -26.10 9.01
C LEU A 354 -0.67 -26.49 9.90
N GLN A 355 -0.44 -27.20 10.99
CA GLN A 355 -1.48 -27.51 11.98
C GLN A 355 -2.07 -26.23 12.58
N ALA A 356 -1.22 -25.29 13.00
CA ALA A 356 -1.67 -24.01 13.53
C ALA A 356 -2.45 -23.20 12.48
N ALA A 357 -1.96 -23.10 11.25
CA ALA A 357 -2.64 -22.41 10.15
C ALA A 357 -4.01 -23.04 9.83
N ASN A 358 -4.08 -24.36 9.76
CA ASN A 358 -5.33 -25.09 9.54
C ASN A 358 -6.34 -24.88 10.67
N ALA A 359 -5.89 -24.83 11.94
CA ALA A 359 -6.73 -24.54 13.09
C ALA A 359 -7.31 -23.12 13.06
N VAL A 360 -6.50 -22.12 12.70
CA VAL A 360 -6.95 -20.73 12.55
C VAL A 360 -7.94 -20.58 11.39
N ALA A 361 -7.81 -21.36 10.33
CA ALA A 361 -8.70 -21.31 9.15
C ALA A 361 -10.05 -22.05 9.34
N LEU A 362 -10.30 -22.76 10.45
CA LEU A 362 -11.55 -23.50 10.70
C LEU A 362 -12.81 -22.66 10.48
N PRO A 363 -12.93 -21.42 10.99
CA PRO A 363 -14.13 -20.60 10.80
C PRO A 363 -14.41 -20.29 9.33
N LEU A 364 -13.37 -20.09 8.52
CA LEU A 364 -13.50 -19.84 7.07
C LEU A 364 -13.99 -21.08 6.30
N ARG A 365 -13.87 -22.26 6.88
CA ARG A 365 -14.42 -23.52 6.35
C ARG A 365 -15.83 -23.82 6.87
N GLY A 366 -16.36 -22.97 7.75
CA GLY A 366 -17.67 -23.18 8.41
C GLY A 366 -17.61 -24.18 9.56
N LEU A 367 -16.42 -24.41 10.14
CA LEU A 367 -16.21 -25.30 11.28
C LEU A 367 -16.04 -24.49 12.57
N PRO A 368 -16.47 -25.01 13.75
CA PRO A 368 -16.29 -24.33 15.02
C PRO A 368 -14.81 -24.18 15.37
N ARG A 369 -14.47 -23.15 16.14
CA ARG A 369 -13.12 -23.00 16.68
C ARG A 369 -12.82 -24.12 17.67
N ILE A 370 -11.55 -24.50 17.79
CA ILE A 370 -11.12 -25.47 18.82
C ILE A 370 -11.51 -24.95 20.20
N GLY A 371 -12.23 -25.76 20.99
CA GLY A 371 -12.71 -25.41 22.32
C GLY A 371 -14.08 -24.69 22.37
N GLN A 372 -14.75 -24.46 21.25
CA GLN A 372 -16.15 -24.01 21.23
C GLN A 372 -17.07 -25.21 21.04
N GLU A 373 -17.95 -25.43 22.02
CA GLU A 373 -19.03 -26.41 21.86
C GLU A 373 -20.06 -25.90 20.83
N ASN A 374 -20.62 -26.81 20.04
CA ASN A 374 -21.69 -26.51 19.08
C ASN A 374 -22.88 -25.88 19.83
N GLY A 375 -23.08 -24.58 19.69
CA GLY A 375 -24.29 -23.92 20.19
C GLY A 375 -24.16 -22.56 20.86
N SER A 376 -23.00 -22.10 21.24
CA SER A 376 -22.87 -20.78 21.90
C SER A 376 -22.14 -19.77 21.01
N GLY A 377 -22.92 -18.98 20.30
CA GLY A 377 -22.45 -17.81 19.58
C GLY A 377 -22.52 -17.97 18.05
N SER A 378 -23.47 -17.28 17.46
CA SER A 378 -23.51 -17.04 16.01
C SER A 378 -22.18 -16.44 15.60
N SER A 379 -21.34 -17.21 14.91
CA SER A 379 -20.15 -16.69 14.25
C SER A 379 -20.62 -15.63 13.24
N SER A 380 -20.28 -14.36 13.48
CA SER A 380 -20.57 -13.26 12.55
C SER A 380 -19.78 -13.35 11.23
N ILE A 381 -18.96 -14.39 11.08
CA ILE A 381 -18.16 -14.62 9.87
C ILE A 381 -19.04 -15.35 8.85
N LYS A 382 -19.40 -14.68 7.75
CA LYS A 382 -20.00 -15.35 6.58
C LYS A 382 -18.97 -16.33 6.01
N VAL A 383 -19.36 -17.60 5.95
CA VAL A 383 -18.52 -18.64 5.34
C VAL A 383 -18.47 -18.39 3.83
N PRO A 384 -17.28 -18.22 3.23
CA PRO A 384 -17.16 -18.01 1.79
C PRO A 384 -17.60 -19.28 1.03
N GLN A 385 -18.18 -19.10 -0.16
CA GLN A 385 -18.55 -20.22 -1.05
C GLN A 385 -17.31 -21.02 -1.48
N VAL A 386 -16.22 -20.31 -1.83
CA VAL A 386 -14.91 -20.91 -2.08
C VAL A 386 -14.14 -20.99 -0.76
N LYS A 387 -13.97 -22.20 -0.26
CA LYS A 387 -13.34 -22.46 1.04
C LYS A 387 -11.82 -22.63 0.89
N PRO A 388 -11.02 -22.16 1.88
CA PRO A 388 -9.59 -22.43 1.89
C PRO A 388 -9.31 -23.94 2.00
N PRO A 389 -8.29 -24.47 1.29
CA PRO A 389 -7.91 -25.88 1.39
C PRO A 389 -7.35 -26.21 2.77
N VAL A 390 -7.42 -27.49 3.13
CA VAL A 390 -6.64 -28.02 4.26
C VAL A 390 -5.20 -28.20 3.76
N LEU A 391 -4.26 -27.50 4.40
CA LEU A 391 -2.84 -27.56 4.00
C LEU A 391 -2.21 -28.86 4.46
N GLY A 392 -1.64 -29.62 3.51
CA GLY A 392 -0.80 -30.78 3.77
C GLY A 392 0.69 -30.43 3.66
N PRO A 393 1.56 -31.15 4.37
CA PRO A 393 3.00 -30.93 4.30
C PRO A 393 3.59 -31.49 3.00
N ARG A 394 4.72 -30.91 2.55
CA ARG A 394 5.55 -31.50 1.51
C ARG A 394 6.14 -32.85 1.97
N PRO A 395 6.53 -33.73 1.05
CA PRO A 395 7.34 -34.88 1.40
C PRO A 395 8.60 -34.46 2.18
N GLN A 396 8.94 -35.14 3.26
CA GLN A 396 10.09 -34.88 4.12
C GLN A 396 10.02 -33.49 4.85
N ALA A 397 8.82 -32.99 5.11
CA ALA A 397 8.66 -31.82 5.97
C ALA A 397 9.18 -32.11 7.39
N GLY A 398 9.84 -31.14 8.01
CA GLY A 398 10.23 -31.21 9.42
C GLY A 398 9.03 -31.02 10.35
N GLU A 399 9.25 -31.23 11.64
CA GLU A 399 8.22 -31.00 12.66
C GLU A 399 7.83 -29.51 12.73
N GLY A 400 8.80 -28.61 12.60
CA GLY A 400 8.58 -27.18 12.80
C GLY A 400 8.31 -26.86 14.28
N LYS A 401 8.13 -25.56 14.59
CA LYS A 401 7.84 -25.12 15.97
C LYS A 401 6.89 -23.94 15.95
N VAL A 402 5.86 -24.03 16.76
CA VAL A 402 4.91 -22.95 17.04
C VAL A 402 4.87 -22.72 18.53
N SER A 403 4.98 -21.48 18.97
CA SER A 403 4.82 -21.10 20.38
C SER A 403 3.88 -19.90 20.46
N ALA A 404 3.16 -19.80 21.58
CA ALA A 404 2.32 -18.66 21.90
C ALA A 404 2.73 -18.09 23.26
N SER A 405 2.72 -16.76 23.37
CA SER A 405 3.00 -16.04 24.60
C SER A 405 1.92 -15.01 24.85
N TYR A 406 1.53 -14.82 26.10
CA TYR A 406 0.50 -13.87 26.52
C TYR A 406 1.03 -13.03 27.69
N PRO A 407 1.95 -12.09 27.41
CA PRO A 407 2.55 -11.24 28.44
C PRO A 407 1.49 -10.31 29.08
N LEU A 408 1.73 -9.89 30.32
CA LEU A 408 0.83 -8.98 31.04
C LEU A 408 1.10 -7.51 30.72
N THR A 409 2.34 -7.21 30.30
CA THR A 409 2.75 -5.84 29.98
C THR A 409 3.37 -5.77 28.58
N TYR A 410 3.32 -4.57 27.99
CA TYR A 410 3.95 -4.33 26.69
C TYR A 410 5.48 -4.51 26.73
N GLN A 411 6.09 -4.17 27.87
CA GLN A 411 7.53 -4.37 28.07
C GLN A 411 7.90 -5.87 28.05
N GLU A 412 7.14 -6.72 28.74
CA GLU A 412 7.32 -8.17 28.66
C GLU A 412 7.11 -8.73 27.25
N GLU A 413 6.19 -8.13 26.47
CA GLU A 413 5.99 -8.51 25.06
C GLU A 413 7.26 -8.27 24.24
N LEU A 414 7.88 -7.07 24.37
CA LEU A 414 9.13 -6.73 23.71
C LEU A 414 10.28 -7.68 24.11
N GLU A 415 10.41 -7.97 25.40
CA GLU A 415 11.42 -8.91 25.92
C GLU A 415 11.23 -10.33 25.34
N ARG A 416 9.96 -10.78 25.21
CA ARG A 416 9.65 -12.08 24.60
C ARG A 416 10.00 -12.12 23.11
N VAL A 417 9.79 -11.04 22.36
CA VAL A 417 10.20 -10.94 20.95
C VAL A 417 11.71 -11.05 20.83
N VAL A 418 12.45 -10.31 21.63
CA VAL A 418 13.92 -10.34 21.65
C VAL A 418 14.43 -11.74 22.01
N GLU A 419 13.88 -12.35 23.06
CA GLU A 419 14.27 -13.68 23.52
C GLU A 419 13.98 -14.75 22.47
N PHE A 420 12.81 -14.71 21.82
CA PHE A 420 12.46 -15.62 20.74
C PHE A 420 13.47 -15.56 19.59
N ILE A 421 13.86 -14.35 19.16
CA ILE A 421 14.83 -14.20 18.08
C ILE A 421 16.21 -14.69 18.53
N ARG A 422 16.67 -14.36 19.74
CA ARG A 422 17.94 -14.85 20.27
C ARG A 422 18.04 -16.37 20.32
N GLN A 423 16.95 -17.04 20.70
CA GLN A 423 16.92 -18.52 20.79
C GLN A 423 16.88 -19.20 19.43
N HIS A 424 16.39 -18.54 18.38
CA HIS A 424 16.14 -19.14 17.08
C HIS A 424 17.04 -18.62 15.96
N ARG A 425 17.86 -17.59 16.21
CA ARG A 425 18.84 -17.14 15.23
C ARG A 425 19.99 -18.14 15.13
N ILE A 426 20.31 -18.54 13.90
CA ILE A 426 21.35 -19.51 13.57
C ILE A 426 22.26 -18.87 12.53
N GLN A 427 23.57 -18.98 12.71
CA GLN A 427 24.53 -18.63 11.67
C GLN A 427 24.87 -19.85 10.83
N ASP A 428 24.95 -19.66 9.52
CA ASP A 428 25.47 -20.65 8.59
C ASP A 428 27.01 -20.72 8.66
N GLU A 429 27.61 -21.66 7.92
CA GLU A 429 29.08 -21.85 7.86
C GLU A 429 29.84 -20.62 7.34
N LYS A 430 29.14 -19.67 6.68
CA LYS A 430 29.69 -18.41 6.17
C LYS A 430 29.45 -17.22 7.11
N GLY A 431 28.90 -17.47 8.29
CA GLY A 431 28.59 -16.45 9.27
C GLY A 431 27.31 -15.65 8.97
N LYS A 432 26.52 -16.06 7.99
CA LYS A 432 25.26 -15.39 7.66
C LYS A 432 24.14 -15.89 8.56
N TRP A 433 23.38 -14.97 9.14
CA TRP A 433 22.21 -15.28 9.96
C TRP A 433 21.03 -15.76 9.12
N ASN A 434 20.23 -16.67 9.68
CA ASN A 434 18.92 -17.00 9.13
C ASN A 434 18.00 -15.77 9.19
N THR A 435 17.04 -15.68 8.27
CA THR A 435 16.08 -14.58 8.22
C THR A 435 15.00 -14.76 9.27
N CYS A 436 14.71 -13.68 10.02
CA CYS A 436 13.60 -13.57 10.95
C CYS A 436 12.73 -12.39 10.53
N ALA A 437 11.42 -12.45 10.79
CA ALA A 437 10.51 -11.32 10.58
C ALA A 437 9.62 -11.13 11.79
N VAL A 438 9.42 -9.87 12.20
CA VAL A 438 8.43 -9.47 13.20
C VAL A 438 7.29 -8.78 12.49
N LEU A 439 6.09 -9.36 12.55
CA LEU A 439 4.90 -8.80 11.92
C LEU A 439 4.01 -8.15 12.99
N CYS A 440 3.78 -6.84 12.85
CA CYS A 440 2.99 -6.06 13.78
C CYS A 440 1.61 -5.74 13.21
N ARG A 441 0.59 -5.69 14.07
CA ARG A 441 -0.75 -5.27 13.68
C ARG A 441 -0.83 -3.77 13.37
N ARG A 442 0.00 -2.95 14.02
CA ARG A 442 0.02 -1.50 13.89
C ARG A 442 1.44 -1.00 13.64
N ARG A 443 1.57 -0.02 12.76
CA ARG A 443 2.86 0.65 12.51
C ARG A 443 3.41 1.39 13.73
N ALA A 444 2.52 1.87 14.60
CA ALA A 444 2.90 2.53 15.85
C ALA A 444 3.77 1.65 16.78
N ASP A 445 3.74 0.32 16.59
CA ASP A 445 4.53 -0.62 17.39
C ASP A 445 5.98 -0.78 16.88
N PHE A 446 6.27 -0.36 15.62
CA PHE A 446 7.59 -0.52 14.99
C PHE A 446 8.75 0.14 15.78
N PRO A 447 8.66 1.42 16.22
CA PRO A 447 9.79 2.08 16.89
C PRO A 447 10.19 1.41 18.20
N ALA A 448 9.22 0.88 18.95
CA ALA A 448 9.50 0.22 20.22
C ALA A 448 10.21 -1.13 20.03
N ILE A 449 9.74 -1.91 19.04
CA ILE A 449 10.35 -3.21 18.69
C ILE A 449 11.74 -3.01 18.08
N GLU A 450 11.88 -2.05 17.17
CA GLU A 450 13.17 -1.71 16.58
C GLU A 450 14.20 -1.36 17.65
N ARG A 451 13.82 -0.48 18.60
CA ARG A 451 14.69 -0.11 19.73
C ARG A 451 15.04 -1.32 20.58
N ALA A 452 14.08 -2.13 20.97
CA ALA A 452 14.32 -3.31 21.79
C ALA A 452 15.28 -4.32 21.12
N LEU A 453 15.21 -4.47 19.78
CA LEU A 453 16.11 -5.32 19.03
C LEU A 453 17.52 -4.71 18.92
N LYS A 454 17.63 -3.40 18.67
CA LYS A 454 18.92 -2.67 18.66
C LYS A 454 19.61 -2.73 20.02
N ASP A 455 18.87 -2.47 21.11
CA ASP A 455 19.39 -2.56 22.49
C ASP A 455 19.86 -3.98 22.86
N ALA A 456 19.39 -4.97 22.12
CA ALA A 456 19.76 -6.37 22.27
C ALA A 456 20.87 -6.83 21.29
N ASP A 457 21.50 -5.92 20.54
CA ASP A 457 22.50 -6.19 19.50
C ASP A 457 21.98 -7.15 18.41
N ILE A 458 20.70 -7.01 18.03
CA ILE A 458 20.09 -7.77 16.94
C ILE A 458 19.91 -6.83 15.75
N PRO A 459 20.60 -7.09 14.62
CA PRO A 459 20.41 -6.31 13.39
C PRO A 459 18.96 -6.35 12.94
N VAL A 460 18.35 -5.19 12.72
CA VAL A 460 16.95 -5.05 12.35
C VAL A 460 16.80 -4.03 11.23
N GLN A 461 15.94 -4.35 10.25
CA GLN A 461 15.52 -3.43 9.20
C GLN A 461 14.00 -3.31 9.22
N VAL A 462 13.48 -2.10 9.28
CA VAL A 462 12.05 -1.83 9.14
C VAL A 462 11.69 -1.80 7.65
N VAL A 463 10.81 -2.70 7.23
CA VAL A 463 10.40 -2.80 5.82
C VAL A 463 9.14 -1.98 5.57
N GLY A 464 9.18 -1.13 4.56
CA GLY A 464 8.07 -0.30 4.09
C GLY A 464 8.30 1.20 4.29
N LEU A 465 7.89 1.99 3.31
CA LEU A 465 8.00 3.47 3.30
C LEU A 465 7.15 4.17 4.39
N GLY A 466 6.35 3.43 5.15
CA GLY A 466 5.45 3.97 6.16
C GLY A 466 6.13 4.62 7.37
N GLY A 467 7.44 4.65 7.42
CA GLY A 467 8.22 5.31 8.45
C GLY A 467 9.27 6.28 7.91
N LEU A 468 9.34 6.50 6.57
CA LEU A 468 10.34 7.38 6.00
C LEU A 468 10.24 8.80 6.56
N LEU A 469 9.05 9.37 6.57
CA LEU A 469 8.79 10.72 7.11
C LEU A 469 8.86 10.79 8.66
N ASP A 470 8.83 9.64 9.33
CA ASP A 470 8.97 9.53 10.79
C ASP A 470 10.41 9.28 11.22
N GLN A 471 11.30 8.98 10.28
CA GLN A 471 12.74 8.86 10.59
C GLN A 471 13.28 10.20 11.13
N PRO A 472 14.06 10.20 12.21
CA PRO A 472 14.52 11.43 12.83
C PRO A 472 15.20 12.41 11.87
N SER A 473 16.13 11.95 11.04
CA SER A 473 16.83 12.76 10.06
C SER A 473 15.92 13.32 8.95
N VAL A 474 15.01 12.49 8.42
CA VAL A 474 14.03 12.93 7.40
C VAL A 474 13.03 13.92 7.99
N SER A 475 12.57 13.68 9.22
CA SER A 475 11.68 14.61 9.93
C SER A 475 12.35 15.95 10.24
N ASP A 476 13.67 15.99 10.44
CA ASP A 476 14.41 17.24 10.65
C ASP A 476 14.53 18.04 9.35
N VAL A 477 14.79 17.37 8.22
CA VAL A 477 14.75 18.01 6.89
C VAL A 477 13.35 18.57 6.60
N ARG A 478 12.31 17.76 6.81
CA ARG A 478 10.93 18.18 6.63
C ARG A 478 10.59 19.40 7.46
N ALA A 479 10.92 19.39 8.76
CA ALA A 479 10.68 20.52 9.65
C ALA A 479 11.40 21.79 9.18
N ALA A 480 12.62 21.69 8.68
CA ALA A 480 13.37 22.82 8.15
C ALA A 480 12.73 23.41 6.88
N LEU A 481 12.24 22.55 5.97
CA LEU A 481 11.53 22.98 4.75
C LEU A 481 10.16 23.55 5.06
N GLU A 482 9.40 22.96 6.00
CA GLU A 482 8.12 23.50 6.47
C GLU A 482 8.30 24.90 7.04
N LEU A 483 9.33 25.14 7.86
CA LEU A 483 9.65 26.46 8.39
C LEU A 483 10.15 27.46 7.33
N ALA A 484 10.80 26.98 6.29
CA ALA A 484 11.21 27.82 5.17
C ALA A 484 10.00 28.34 4.39
N SER A 485 8.96 27.52 4.27
CA SER A 485 7.70 27.86 3.60
C SER A 485 6.71 28.60 4.52
N ASP A 486 6.59 28.15 5.78
CA ASP A 486 5.70 28.72 6.79
C ASP A 486 6.44 28.97 8.11
N PRO A 487 6.94 30.19 8.34
CA PRO A 487 7.64 30.56 9.58
C PRO A 487 6.76 30.47 10.84
N THR A 488 5.44 30.35 10.69
CA THR A 488 4.51 30.26 11.83
C THR A 488 4.33 28.84 12.35
N ASN A 489 4.91 27.82 11.67
CA ASN A 489 4.82 26.40 12.04
C ASN A 489 5.59 26.11 13.34
N ALA A 490 4.95 26.35 14.48
CA ALA A 490 5.54 26.15 15.80
C ALA A 490 5.96 24.68 16.08
N PRO A 491 5.21 23.63 15.70
CA PRO A 491 5.64 22.23 15.84
C PRO A 491 6.96 21.93 15.13
N ALA A 492 7.12 22.39 13.88
CA ALA A 492 8.34 22.21 13.10
C ALA A 492 9.54 22.92 13.77
N LEU A 493 9.31 24.15 14.23
CA LEU A 493 10.33 24.91 14.97
C LEU A 493 10.75 24.20 16.25
N MET A 494 9.79 23.75 17.06
CA MET A 494 10.09 23.05 18.32
C MET A 494 10.87 21.76 18.10
N ARG A 495 10.63 21.06 17.01
CA ARG A 495 11.42 19.87 16.67
C ARG A 495 12.90 20.23 16.49
N LEU A 496 13.23 21.25 15.68
CA LEU A 496 14.61 21.65 15.42
C LEU A 496 15.28 22.26 16.66
N VAL A 497 14.55 23.04 17.44
CA VAL A 497 15.05 23.64 18.69
C VAL A 497 15.36 22.55 19.72
N THR A 498 14.52 21.51 19.82
CA THR A 498 14.76 20.38 20.73
C THR A 498 16.02 19.60 20.32
N ALA A 499 16.27 19.45 19.02
CA ALA A 499 17.51 18.81 18.52
C ALA A 499 18.79 19.60 18.84
N MET A 500 18.66 20.88 19.23
CA MET A 500 19.80 21.74 19.61
C MET A 500 20.10 21.71 21.11
N ASP A 501 19.50 20.82 21.89
CA ASP A 501 19.67 20.71 23.35
C ASP A 501 19.46 22.05 24.10
N ILE A 502 18.42 22.81 23.77
CA ILE A 502 18.06 24.04 24.45
C ILE A 502 17.28 23.72 25.72
N GLY A 503 17.72 24.27 26.83
CA GLY A 503 17.08 24.06 28.13
C GLY A 503 15.70 24.71 28.24
N ALA A 504 14.82 24.12 29.06
CA ALA A 504 13.46 24.62 29.26
C ALA A 504 13.42 26.07 29.76
N SER A 505 14.42 26.48 30.58
CA SER A 505 14.54 27.87 31.06
C SER A 505 14.78 28.85 29.91
N ASP A 506 15.68 28.52 28.97
CA ASP A 506 15.97 29.35 27.81
C ASP A 506 14.78 29.43 26.84
N LEU A 507 14.05 28.32 26.66
CA LEU A 507 12.80 28.32 25.88
C LEU A 507 11.71 29.21 26.49
N LEU A 508 11.59 29.21 27.83
CA LEU A 508 10.70 30.11 28.53
C LEU A 508 11.08 31.57 28.28
N VAL A 509 12.39 31.89 28.40
CA VAL A 509 12.92 33.24 28.15
C VAL A 509 12.67 33.65 26.70
N LEU A 510 12.90 32.76 25.73
CA LEU A 510 12.66 33.02 24.32
C LEU A 510 11.18 33.34 24.04
N ASN A 511 10.25 32.58 24.63
CA ASN A 511 8.81 32.86 24.53
C ASN A 511 8.42 34.17 25.19
N GLN A 512 9.01 34.53 26.34
CA GLN A 512 8.80 35.80 27.00
C GLN A 512 9.34 36.98 26.16
N TYR A 513 10.45 36.77 25.49
CA TYR A 513 11.02 37.77 24.59
C TYR A 513 10.17 37.96 23.32
N ALA A 514 9.67 36.88 22.74
CA ALA A 514 8.72 36.95 21.62
C ALA A 514 7.49 37.82 22.00
N LYS A 515 6.89 37.56 23.16
CA LYS A 515 5.76 38.34 23.69
C LYS A 515 6.14 39.81 24.00
N TYR A 516 7.34 40.03 24.48
CA TYR A 516 7.83 41.38 24.75
C TYR A 516 7.98 42.18 23.45
N ARG A 517 8.52 41.56 22.40
CA ARG A 517 8.67 42.19 21.09
C ARG A 517 7.34 42.47 20.41
N ALA A 518 6.42 41.54 20.40
CA ALA A 518 5.10 41.68 19.82
C ALA A 518 4.32 42.90 20.43
N ARG A 519 4.59 43.21 21.70
CA ARG A 519 4.01 44.40 22.37
C ARG A 519 4.71 45.72 22.02
N GLN A 520 5.85 45.70 21.34
CA GLN A 520 6.57 46.91 20.90
C GLN A 520 6.23 47.32 19.46
N GLY A 521 5.35 46.54 18.78
CA GLY A 521 4.86 46.86 17.46
C GLY A 521 3.96 48.09 17.39
N THR A 522 3.39 48.39 16.24
CA THR A 522 2.46 49.49 16.00
C THR A 522 1.19 49.38 16.84
N GLN A 523 0.46 50.49 17.01
CA GLN A 523 -0.75 50.57 17.87
C GLN A 523 -1.82 49.54 17.47
N ALA A 524 -1.96 49.22 16.17
CA ALA A 524 -2.85 48.17 15.67
C ALA A 524 -2.38 46.74 16.00
N GLU A 525 -1.07 46.52 16.03
CA GLU A 525 -0.46 45.23 16.41
C GLU A 525 -0.46 44.98 17.92
N GLN A 526 -0.61 46.04 18.73
CA GLN A 526 -0.69 45.93 20.19
C GLN A 526 -2.05 45.48 20.70
N GLU A 527 -3.13 45.67 19.94
CA GLU A 527 -4.49 45.27 20.33
C GLU A 527 -4.70 43.74 20.18
N HIS A 528 -4.07 43.11 19.16
CA HIS A 528 -4.09 41.68 18.92
C HIS A 528 -2.70 41.20 18.45
N PRO A 529 -1.72 41.09 19.36
CA PRO A 529 -0.35 40.73 18.95
C PRO A 529 -0.29 39.27 18.53
N ASP A 530 -0.03 39.04 17.26
CA ASP A 530 0.44 37.71 16.80
C ASP A 530 1.86 37.48 17.32
N VAL A 531 2.04 36.42 18.10
CA VAL A 531 3.33 36.10 18.73
C VAL A 531 3.90 34.87 18.07
N PHE A 532 4.87 35.07 17.19
CA PHE A 532 5.57 33.97 16.57
C PHE A 532 6.94 33.76 17.23
N LEU A 533 7.20 32.53 17.64
CA LEU A 533 8.49 32.17 18.28
C LEU A 533 9.67 32.33 17.29
N MET A 534 9.41 32.19 16.00
CA MET A 534 10.40 32.36 14.94
C MET A 534 10.96 33.79 14.89
N ASP A 535 10.13 34.83 15.15
CA ASP A 535 10.58 36.21 15.21
C ASP A 535 11.62 36.45 16.31
N ALA A 536 11.50 35.72 17.43
CA ALA A 536 12.47 35.75 18.51
C ALA A 536 13.75 34.95 18.19
N ILE A 537 13.70 34.00 17.26
CA ILE A 537 14.90 33.27 16.78
C ILE A 537 15.63 34.08 15.72
N ASP A 538 14.92 34.73 14.81
CA ASP A 538 15.51 35.60 13.80
C ASP A 538 16.18 36.85 14.43
N GLN A 539 15.69 37.29 15.59
CA GLN A 539 16.27 38.38 16.36
C GLN A 539 16.36 37.99 17.85
N LEU A 540 17.35 37.21 18.18
CA LEU A 540 17.55 36.64 19.53
C LEU A 540 17.67 37.69 20.63
N PRO A 541 17.20 37.38 21.86
CA PRO A 541 17.46 38.20 23.03
C PRO A 541 18.98 38.27 23.29
N PRO A 542 19.49 39.41 23.73
CA PRO A 542 20.90 39.48 24.16
C PRO A 542 21.14 38.55 25.33
N VAL A 543 22.39 38.05 25.42
CA VAL A 543 22.83 37.20 26.55
C VAL A 543 22.54 37.92 27.86
N GLY A 544 21.96 37.22 28.82
CA GLY A 544 21.58 37.79 30.12
C GLY A 544 20.20 38.50 30.12
N TRP A 545 19.52 38.62 29.02
CA TRP A 545 18.18 39.17 28.99
C TRP A 545 17.21 38.36 29.86
N HIS A 546 16.37 39.03 30.61
CA HIS A 546 15.28 38.46 31.38
C HIS A 546 14.00 39.28 31.19
N ALA A 547 12.85 38.71 31.41
CA ALA A 547 11.60 39.40 31.31
C ALA A 547 11.52 40.58 32.34
N PRO A 548 10.84 41.69 32.01
CA PRO A 548 10.62 42.80 32.95
C PRO A 548 9.96 42.37 34.27
N SER A 549 9.20 41.26 34.25
CA SER A 549 8.57 40.66 35.43
C SER A 549 9.57 39.85 36.32
N GLY A 550 10.83 39.78 35.95
CA GLY A 550 11.81 38.92 36.57
C GLY A 550 11.79 37.48 36.05
N GLY A 551 12.70 36.64 36.49
CA GLY A 551 12.79 35.24 36.10
C GLY A 551 14.18 34.82 35.59
N PRO A 552 14.30 33.67 34.93
CA PRO A 552 15.57 33.20 34.40
C PRO A 552 16.12 34.16 33.32
N SER A 553 17.44 34.19 33.16
CA SER A 553 18.10 34.94 32.11
C SER A 553 18.52 34.06 30.96
N PHE A 554 18.54 34.64 29.74
CA PHE A 554 18.94 33.94 28.53
C PHE A 554 20.45 33.61 28.56
N THR A 555 20.76 32.36 28.35
CA THR A 555 22.15 31.88 28.49
C THR A 555 22.98 32.13 27.22
N ALA A 556 24.30 32.24 27.37
CA ALA A 556 25.24 32.36 26.25
C ALA A 556 25.20 31.09 25.35
N VAL A 557 25.04 29.92 25.97
CA VAL A 557 24.95 28.64 25.23
C VAL A 557 23.72 28.60 24.35
N ALA A 558 22.56 28.98 24.88
CA ALA A 558 21.32 29.05 24.08
C ALA A 558 21.44 30.09 22.95
N HIS A 559 22.05 31.26 23.25
CA HIS A 559 22.26 32.27 22.22
C HIS A 559 23.14 31.76 21.07
N GLU A 560 24.24 31.06 21.34
CA GLU A 560 25.13 30.49 20.32
C GLU A 560 24.44 29.44 19.48
N ARG A 561 23.77 28.48 20.12
CA ARG A 561 23.06 27.39 19.44
C ARG A 561 21.92 27.90 18.58
N LEU A 562 21.07 28.80 19.10
CA LEU A 562 19.97 29.37 18.36
C LEU A 562 20.43 30.33 17.23
N SER A 563 21.57 31.02 17.42
CA SER A 563 22.19 31.81 16.33
C SER A 563 22.65 30.93 15.17
N LEU A 564 23.12 29.71 15.45
CA LEU A 564 23.47 28.73 14.43
C LEU A 564 22.21 28.25 13.70
N LEU A 565 21.14 27.93 14.43
CA LEU A 565 19.87 27.50 13.85
C LEU A 565 19.27 28.60 12.98
N ALA A 566 19.21 29.85 13.44
CA ALA A 566 18.72 30.99 12.69
C ALA A 566 19.44 31.14 11.34
N ARG A 567 20.77 31.09 11.34
CA ARG A 567 21.58 31.15 10.11
C ARG A 567 21.30 29.99 9.17
N ARG A 568 21.16 28.77 9.68
CA ARG A 568 20.82 27.58 8.88
C ARG A 568 19.46 27.74 8.19
N LEU A 569 18.45 28.16 8.95
CA LEU A 569 17.09 28.37 8.42
C LEU A 569 17.04 29.50 7.38
N GLU A 570 17.79 30.59 7.59
CA GLU A 570 17.90 31.67 6.62
C GLU A 570 18.49 31.19 5.29
N ILE A 571 19.54 30.37 5.31
CA ILE A 571 20.15 29.80 4.10
C ILE A 571 19.17 28.83 3.42
N ILE A 572 18.38 28.06 4.16
CA ILE A 572 17.37 27.15 3.60
C ILE A 572 16.25 27.95 2.93
N ARG A 573 15.74 29.02 3.56
CA ARG A 573 14.71 29.92 2.99
C ARG A 573 15.13 30.51 1.65
N GLN A 574 16.40 30.88 1.48
CA GLN A 574 16.92 31.39 0.21
C GLN A 574 16.87 30.37 -0.93
N GLY A 575 16.59 29.10 -0.64
CA GLY A 575 16.49 28.01 -1.60
C GLY A 575 15.06 27.63 -1.99
N THR A 576 14.02 28.25 -1.48
CA THR A 576 12.61 27.82 -1.65
C THR A 576 12.07 27.89 -3.09
N GLY A 577 12.73 28.58 -4.00
CA GLY A 577 12.34 28.62 -5.43
C GLY A 577 13.02 27.54 -6.30
N ARG A 578 13.74 26.59 -5.70
CA ARG A 578 14.41 25.49 -6.43
C ARG A 578 13.53 24.25 -6.50
N PRO A 579 13.84 23.29 -7.40
CA PRO A 579 13.22 21.96 -7.37
C PRO A 579 13.28 21.32 -5.99
N LEU A 580 12.27 20.51 -5.64
CA LEU A 580 12.09 19.98 -4.28
C LEU A 580 13.23 19.04 -3.86
N ASP A 581 13.75 18.24 -4.78
CA ASP A 581 14.91 17.38 -4.57
C ASP A 581 16.18 18.19 -4.23
N GLU A 582 16.43 19.30 -4.95
CA GLU A 582 17.52 20.21 -4.64
C GLU A 582 17.33 20.92 -3.29
N GLN A 583 16.09 21.30 -2.93
CA GLN A 583 15.79 21.89 -1.63
C GLN A 583 16.09 20.91 -0.49
N ILE A 584 15.72 19.62 -0.65
CA ILE A 584 15.97 18.56 0.31
C ILE A 584 17.48 18.33 0.46
N GLU A 585 18.22 18.14 -0.62
CA GLU A 585 19.67 17.94 -0.57
C GLU A 585 20.40 19.12 0.10
N ARG A 586 19.96 20.33 -0.22
CA ARG A 586 20.51 21.53 0.38
C ARG A 586 20.24 21.61 1.89
N ALA A 587 19.01 21.31 2.30
CA ALA A 587 18.65 21.27 3.72
C ALA A 587 19.44 20.20 4.47
N MET A 588 19.61 19.00 3.90
CA MET A 588 20.46 17.94 4.47
C MET A 588 21.89 18.38 4.68
N SER A 589 22.49 19.04 3.69
CA SER A 589 23.85 19.56 3.76
C SER A 589 24.01 20.67 4.82
N ILE A 590 23.07 21.64 4.86
CA ILE A 590 23.10 22.77 5.80
C ILE A 590 22.89 22.28 7.24
N LEU A 591 22.04 21.28 7.45
CA LEU A 591 21.82 20.68 8.77
C LEU A 591 22.99 19.77 9.21
N GLY A 592 23.85 19.33 8.27
CA GLY A 592 24.97 18.44 8.55
C GLY A 592 24.55 16.99 8.82
N LEU A 593 23.42 16.55 8.23
CA LEU A 593 22.84 15.25 8.56
C LEU A 593 23.63 14.08 7.99
N ARG A 594 24.24 14.23 6.80
CA ARG A 594 25.08 13.18 6.20
C ARG A 594 26.30 12.89 7.06
N GLU A 595 26.97 13.95 7.55
CA GLU A 595 28.12 13.85 8.43
C GLU A 595 27.72 13.25 9.79
N ALA A 596 26.57 13.65 10.34
CA ALA A 596 26.07 13.12 11.59
C ALA A 596 25.79 11.61 11.49
N ILE A 597 25.14 11.15 10.42
CA ILE A 597 24.85 9.73 10.19
C ILE A 597 26.16 8.93 9.98
N MET A 598 27.10 9.46 9.18
CA MET A 598 28.38 8.78 8.96
C MET A 598 29.25 8.68 10.22
N SER A 599 29.04 9.56 11.18
CA SER A 599 29.75 9.55 12.44
C SER A 599 29.12 8.64 13.52
N ASP A 600 27.89 8.15 13.27
CA ASP A 600 27.19 7.23 14.17
C ASP A 600 27.58 5.77 13.86
N PRO A 601 28.33 5.10 14.76
CA PRO A 601 28.76 3.72 14.54
C PRO A 601 27.60 2.70 14.52
N LEU A 602 26.39 3.10 14.95
CA LEU A 602 25.17 2.29 14.94
C LEU A 602 24.18 2.71 13.83
N GLY A 603 24.56 3.67 13.00
CA GLY A 603 23.73 4.35 12.02
C GLY A 603 23.44 3.58 10.73
N ASP A 604 23.22 2.27 10.79
CA ASP A 604 22.81 1.45 9.66
C ASP A 604 21.44 1.90 9.10
N GLY A 605 21.43 2.37 7.87
CA GLY A 605 20.22 2.70 7.11
C GLY A 605 19.80 4.17 7.07
N GLY A 606 20.39 5.06 7.86
CA GLY A 606 20.04 6.49 7.86
C GLY A 606 20.31 7.18 6.51
N MET A 607 21.39 6.81 5.83
CA MET A 607 21.73 7.33 4.49
C MET A 607 20.73 6.83 3.44
N GLU A 608 20.39 5.55 3.43
CA GLU A 608 19.41 4.97 2.49
C GLU A 608 18.05 5.65 2.62
N MET A 609 17.65 6.05 3.83
CA MET A 609 16.39 6.76 4.07
C MET A 609 16.43 8.20 3.56
N LEU A 610 17.54 8.90 3.73
CA LEU A 610 17.72 10.24 3.16
C LEU A 610 17.75 10.21 1.63
N ASP A 611 18.47 9.25 1.04
CA ASP A 611 18.52 9.07 -0.41
C ASP A 611 17.13 8.69 -0.97
N ALA A 612 16.39 7.79 -0.31
CA ALA A 612 15.02 7.47 -0.68
C ALA A 612 14.07 8.69 -0.60
N PHE A 613 14.30 9.61 0.33
CA PHE A 613 13.52 10.84 0.45
C PHE A 613 13.79 11.80 -0.73
N VAL A 614 15.05 11.90 -1.16
CA VAL A 614 15.44 12.67 -2.37
C VAL A 614 14.82 12.03 -3.63
N ASP A 615 14.91 10.70 -3.78
CA ASP A 615 14.36 9.99 -4.93
C ASP A 615 12.84 10.21 -5.07
N ILE A 616 12.09 10.15 -3.96
CA ILE A 616 10.63 10.42 -3.96
C ILE A 616 10.34 11.87 -4.37
N ALA A 617 11.16 12.82 -3.93
CA ALA A 617 11.01 14.22 -4.29
C ALA A 617 11.33 14.45 -5.77
N ALA A 618 12.38 13.82 -6.31
CA ALA A 618 12.72 13.88 -7.72
C ALA A 618 11.61 13.25 -8.59
N ASP A 619 11.06 12.11 -8.18
CA ASP A 619 9.90 11.48 -8.86
C ASP A 619 8.67 12.41 -8.86
N TYR A 620 8.43 13.12 -7.75
CA TYR A 620 7.36 14.09 -7.65
C TYR A 620 7.58 15.29 -8.59
N GLU A 621 8.79 15.88 -8.58
CA GLU A 621 9.14 16.99 -9.47
C GLU A 621 9.04 16.60 -10.95
N ALA A 622 9.50 15.41 -11.33
CA ALA A 622 9.37 14.91 -12.70
C ALA A 622 7.89 14.78 -13.12
N GLN A 623 6.99 14.45 -12.20
CA GLN A 623 5.56 14.41 -12.45
C GLN A 623 4.95 15.82 -12.58
N VAL A 624 5.47 16.80 -11.84
CA VAL A 624 5.00 18.21 -11.89
C VAL A 624 5.58 18.92 -13.12
N ALA A 625 6.88 18.77 -13.39
CA ALA A 625 7.55 19.40 -14.54
C ALA A 625 7.09 18.87 -15.90
N GLY A 626 6.59 17.65 -16.00
CA GLY A 626 5.93 17.13 -17.21
C GLY A 626 4.55 17.75 -17.45
N ALA A 627 4.20 18.78 -16.71
CA ALA A 627 2.92 19.50 -16.71
C ALA A 627 2.95 20.85 -17.45
N ASP A 628 4.13 21.33 -17.81
CA ASP A 628 4.32 22.53 -18.65
C ASP A 628 4.47 22.09 -20.17
#